data_9d9a2641cc0d24cc1a15a98e175f944e
#
_entry.id   9d9a2641cc0d24cc1a15a98e175f944e
#
_cell.length_a   1.000
_cell.length_b   1.000
_cell.length_c   1.000
_cell.angle_alpha   90.00
_cell.angle_beta   90.00
_cell.angle_gamma   90.00
#
_symmetry.space_group_name_H-M   'P 1'
#
loop_
_entity.id
_entity.type
_entity.pdbx_description
1 polymer ?
#
loop_
_entity_poly.entity_id
_entity_poly.type
_entity_poly.pdbx_seq_one_letter_code
_entity_poly.pdbx_strand_id
1 'polypeptide(L)'
;GLFHAFLGTFIGRIRFAMPPLVTGLVVLMIGLLLVKVGIQYSAGGVPNIGKPEYGSLLSWSMALVVIIVTLGLKFFAKGMLSVAAVLIGLVVGYVFALALGEVSFANVGRAAVFALPDPFHFGIEFSVAAIIGFCLMAFVSAIETVGDVSGITKGGAGREATDKEITGATYADGIG
;
A
#
# COMPACT_ATOMS: atom_id res chain seq x y z
N GLY A 1 7.65 13.18 5.15
CA GLY A 1 6.56 13.81 5.89
C GLY A 1 6.48 15.32 5.69
N LEU A 2 7.36 16.13 6.33
CA LEU A 2 7.24 17.61 6.33
C LEU A 2 7.14 18.24 4.93
N PHE A 3 7.93 17.78 3.97
CA PHE A 3 7.86 18.28 2.59
C PHE A 3 6.52 17.90 1.93
N HIS A 4 6.01 16.70 2.18
CA HIS A 4 4.72 16.26 1.69
C HIS A 4 3.58 17.11 2.29
N ALA A 5 3.60 17.35 3.60
CA ALA A 5 2.65 18.25 4.25
C ALA A 5 2.73 19.68 3.67
N PHE A 6 3.94 20.18 3.40
CA PHE A 6 4.14 21.46 2.74
C PHE A 6 3.48 21.49 1.34
N LEU A 7 3.60 20.42 0.55
CA LEU A 7 2.91 20.29 -0.74
C LEU A 7 1.39 20.37 -0.57
N GLY A 8 0.83 19.86 0.52
CA GLY A 8 -0.60 19.94 0.84
C GLY A 8 -1.15 21.36 0.85
N THR A 9 -0.33 22.37 1.20
CA THR A 9 -0.76 23.78 1.18
C THR A 9 -1.08 24.29 -0.23
N PHE A 10 -0.43 23.71 -1.25
CA PHE A 10 -0.52 24.16 -2.64
C PHE A 10 -1.30 23.20 -3.53
N ILE A 11 -1.54 21.96 -3.07
CA ILE A 11 -2.10 20.89 -3.90
C ILE A 11 -3.45 21.26 -4.51
N GLY A 12 -4.31 21.95 -3.78
CA GLY A 12 -5.59 22.43 -4.27
C GLY A 12 -5.46 23.41 -5.43
N ARG A 13 -4.38 24.22 -5.47
CA ARG A 13 -4.10 25.14 -6.56
C ARG A 13 -3.47 24.48 -7.78
N ILE A 14 -2.70 23.40 -7.55
CA ILE A 14 -2.01 22.66 -8.60
C ILE A 14 -2.93 21.61 -9.24
N ARG A 15 -4.05 21.29 -8.61
CA ARG A 15 -5.00 20.28 -9.06
C ARG A 15 -5.45 20.46 -10.51
N PHE A 16 -5.57 21.70 -10.99
CA PHE A 16 -5.93 21.97 -12.39
C PHE A 16 -4.91 21.39 -13.38
N ALA A 17 -3.64 21.29 -12.96
CA ALA A 17 -2.57 20.68 -13.76
C ALA A 17 -2.55 19.14 -13.66
N MET A 18 -3.40 18.58 -12.80
CA MET A 18 -3.52 17.13 -12.56
C MET A 18 -4.91 16.61 -12.99
N PRO A 19 -5.22 16.62 -14.30
CA PRO A 19 -6.50 16.10 -14.78
C PRO A 19 -6.63 14.61 -14.41
N PRO A 20 -7.86 14.08 -14.27
CA PRO A 20 -8.11 12.69 -13.89
C PRO A 20 -7.36 11.64 -14.74
N LEU A 21 -7.05 11.99 -15.99
CA LEU A 21 -6.25 11.15 -16.88
C LEU A 21 -4.80 10.97 -16.34
N VAL A 22 -4.18 12.07 -15.87
CA VAL A 22 -2.80 12.03 -15.35
C VAL A 22 -2.74 11.26 -14.05
N THR A 23 -3.64 11.55 -13.10
CA THR A 23 -3.69 10.83 -11.81
C THR A 23 -4.02 9.35 -12.01
N GLY A 24 -4.97 9.02 -12.89
CA GLY A 24 -5.30 7.64 -13.24
C GLY A 24 -4.13 6.89 -13.89
N LEU A 25 -3.35 7.56 -14.75
CA LEU A 25 -2.16 6.96 -15.35
C LEU A 25 -1.07 6.69 -14.31
N VAL A 26 -0.86 7.60 -13.36
CA VAL A 26 0.12 7.40 -12.27
C VAL A 26 -0.28 6.19 -11.43
N VAL A 27 -1.53 6.09 -10.98
CA VAL A 27 -2.03 4.94 -10.20
C VAL A 27 -1.92 3.64 -11.00
N LEU A 28 -2.23 3.65 -12.30
CA LEU A 28 -2.05 2.49 -13.18
C LEU A 28 -0.58 2.05 -13.25
N MET A 29 0.34 2.99 -13.42
CA MET A 29 1.78 2.69 -13.48
C MET A 29 2.29 2.11 -12.18
N ILE A 30 1.86 2.64 -11.03
CA ILE A 30 2.17 2.09 -9.70
C ILE A 30 1.66 0.66 -9.59
N GLY A 31 0.39 0.42 -9.98
CA GLY A 31 -0.19 -0.93 -9.99
C GLY A 31 0.61 -1.92 -10.83
N LEU A 32 1.03 -1.52 -12.03
CA LEU A 32 1.85 -2.36 -12.92
C LEU A 32 3.24 -2.66 -12.33
N LEU A 33 3.89 -1.68 -11.69
CA LEU A 33 5.17 -1.90 -11.01
C LEU A 33 5.06 -2.86 -9.82
N LEU A 34 3.94 -2.81 -9.10
CA LEU A 34 3.66 -3.69 -7.97
C LEU A 34 3.39 -5.15 -8.39
N VAL A 35 3.02 -5.42 -9.65
CA VAL A 35 2.82 -6.81 -10.14
C VAL A 35 4.07 -7.66 -9.92
N LYS A 36 5.26 -7.14 -10.23
CA LYS A 36 6.53 -7.85 -10.00
C LYS A 36 6.70 -8.21 -8.53
N VAL A 37 6.43 -7.27 -7.64
CA VAL A 37 6.51 -7.46 -6.18
C VAL A 37 5.48 -8.49 -5.72
N GLY A 38 4.25 -8.39 -6.21
CA GLY A 38 3.19 -9.36 -5.93
C GLY A 38 3.56 -10.79 -6.33
N ILE A 39 4.16 -10.98 -7.51
CA ILE A 39 4.66 -12.28 -7.97
C ILE A 39 5.76 -12.80 -7.03
N GLN A 40 6.70 -11.97 -6.64
CA GLN A 40 7.77 -12.35 -5.72
C GLN A 40 7.22 -12.80 -4.36
N TYR A 41 6.25 -12.09 -3.80
CA TYR A 41 5.59 -12.48 -2.56
C TYR A 41 4.77 -13.76 -2.72
N SER A 42 4.07 -13.93 -3.82
CA SER A 42 3.32 -15.16 -4.14
C SER A 42 4.22 -16.38 -4.25
N ALA A 43 5.46 -16.19 -4.69
CA ALA A 43 6.46 -17.24 -4.79
C ALA A 43 7.17 -17.58 -3.46
N GLY A 44 6.81 -16.94 -2.36
CA GLY A 44 7.39 -17.20 -1.03
C GLY A 44 8.16 -16.03 -0.41
N GLY A 45 8.12 -14.85 -1.05
CA GLY A 45 8.71 -13.60 -0.55
C GLY A 45 10.17 -13.38 -0.95
N VAL A 46 10.54 -12.10 -0.94
CA VAL A 46 11.89 -11.63 -1.33
C VAL A 46 13.02 -12.30 -0.52
N PRO A 47 12.90 -12.53 0.81
CA PRO A 47 13.96 -13.18 1.59
C PRO A 47 14.26 -14.62 1.20
N ASN A 48 13.38 -15.26 0.42
CA ASN A 48 13.53 -16.64 -0.02
C ASN A 48 14.06 -16.77 -1.46
N ILE A 49 14.29 -15.65 -2.15
CA ILE A 49 14.87 -15.66 -3.51
C ILE A 49 16.22 -16.38 -3.46
N GLY A 50 16.38 -17.39 -4.33
CA GLY A 50 17.59 -18.22 -4.39
C GLY A 50 17.58 -19.45 -3.46
N LYS A 51 16.58 -19.61 -2.61
CA LYS A 51 16.39 -20.84 -1.82
C LYS A 51 15.54 -21.87 -2.59
N PRO A 52 15.69 -23.16 -2.30
CA PRO A 52 14.90 -24.22 -2.95
C PRO A 52 13.38 -24.09 -2.74
N GLU A 53 12.97 -23.44 -1.68
CA GLU A 53 11.58 -23.23 -1.28
C GLU A 53 10.89 -22.10 -2.09
N TYR A 54 11.69 -21.24 -2.74
CA TYR A 54 11.15 -20.15 -3.56
C TYR A 54 10.48 -20.69 -4.81
N GLY A 55 9.24 -20.30 -5.04
CA GLY A 55 8.43 -20.78 -6.16
C GLY A 55 7.83 -22.17 -5.93
N SER A 56 7.82 -22.68 -4.69
CA SER A 56 7.22 -23.96 -4.34
C SER A 56 5.71 -23.98 -4.65
N LEU A 57 5.19 -25.17 -4.94
CA LEU A 57 3.74 -25.37 -5.10
C LEU A 57 2.95 -24.94 -3.87
N LEU A 58 3.54 -25.08 -2.69
CA LEU A 58 2.94 -24.66 -1.43
C LEU A 58 2.75 -23.14 -1.40
N SER A 59 3.79 -22.36 -1.70
CA SER A 59 3.71 -20.89 -1.77
C SER A 59 2.68 -20.43 -2.79
N TRP A 60 2.68 -21.04 -3.97
CA TRP A 60 1.71 -20.73 -5.03
C TRP A 60 0.29 -21.11 -4.65
N SER A 61 0.08 -22.23 -3.95
CA SER A 61 -1.26 -22.63 -3.49
C SER A 61 -1.84 -21.63 -2.46
N MET A 62 -1.01 -21.16 -1.53
CA MET A 62 -1.41 -20.12 -0.57
C MET A 62 -1.78 -18.81 -1.27
N ALA A 63 -0.94 -18.36 -2.19
CA ALA A 63 -1.22 -17.17 -2.98
C ALA A 63 -2.51 -17.30 -3.81
N LEU A 64 -2.71 -18.46 -4.45
CA LEU A 64 -3.89 -18.73 -5.27
C LEU A 64 -5.19 -18.68 -4.44
N VAL A 65 -5.20 -19.24 -3.25
CA VAL A 65 -6.35 -19.18 -2.32
C VAL A 65 -6.69 -17.72 -2.00
N VAL A 66 -5.70 -16.90 -1.65
CA VAL A 66 -5.91 -15.47 -1.36
C VAL A 66 -6.46 -14.73 -2.58
N ILE A 67 -5.87 -14.97 -3.76
CA ILE A 67 -6.30 -14.33 -5.02
C ILE A 67 -7.73 -14.70 -5.36
N ILE A 68 -8.09 -16.01 -5.32
CA ILE A 68 -9.44 -16.49 -5.63
C ILE A 68 -10.47 -15.89 -4.67
N VAL A 69 -10.18 -15.91 -3.37
CA VAL A 69 -11.09 -15.35 -2.36
C VAL A 69 -11.27 -13.85 -2.56
N THR A 70 -10.16 -13.11 -2.71
CA THR A 70 -10.21 -11.66 -2.87
C THR A 70 -10.94 -11.25 -4.14
N LEU A 71 -10.60 -11.84 -5.29
CA LEU A 71 -11.26 -11.53 -6.56
C LEU A 71 -12.71 -12.03 -6.58
N GLY A 72 -12.97 -13.20 -6.03
CA GLY A 72 -14.32 -13.73 -5.90
C GLY A 72 -15.23 -12.78 -5.11
N LEU A 73 -14.78 -12.33 -3.95
CA LEU A 73 -15.53 -11.36 -3.15
C LEU A 73 -15.63 -10.00 -3.84
N LYS A 74 -14.55 -9.55 -4.50
CA LYS A 74 -14.54 -8.24 -5.16
C LYS A 74 -15.54 -8.16 -6.31
N PHE A 75 -15.64 -9.23 -7.12
CA PHE A 75 -16.48 -9.23 -8.32
C PHE A 75 -17.91 -9.76 -8.10
N PHE A 76 -18.09 -10.71 -7.19
CA PHE A 76 -19.40 -11.37 -7.01
C PHE A 76 -20.14 -10.93 -5.75
N ALA A 77 -19.43 -10.44 -4.72
CA ALA A 77 -20.11 -9.94 -3.51
C ALA A 77 -20.54 -8.47 -3.69
N LYS A 78 -21.49 -8.03 -2.87
CA LYS A 78 -22.02 -6.65 -2.85
C LYS A 78 -21.87 -6.04 -1.45
N GLY A 79 -21.90 -4.71 -1.39
CA GLY A 79 -21.85 -3.97 -0.14
C GLY A 79 -20.54 -4.16 0.62
N MET A 80 -20.64 -4.32 1.93
CA MET A 80 -19.47 -4.42 2.83
C MET A 80 -18.51 -5.58 2.50
N LEU A 81 -19.02 -6.71 2.00
CA LEU A 81 -18.17 -7.85 1.64
C LEU A 81 -17.25 -7.55 0.45
N SER A 82 -17.73 -6.83 -0.54
CA SER A 82 -16.90 -6.39 -1.66
C SER A 82 -15.84 -5.35 -1.25
N VAL A 83 -16.18 -4.47 -0.30
CA VAL A 83 -15.24 -3.49 0.24
C VAL A 83 -14.17 -4.17 1.09
N ALA A 84 -14.55 -5.13 1.91
CA ALA A 84 -13.67 -5.88 2.80
C ALA A 84 -12.95 -7.06 2.10
N ALA A 85 -13.08 -7.24 0.78
CA ALA A 85 -12.57 -8.40 0.06
C ALA A 85 -11.08 -8.69 0.30
N VAL A 86 -10.25 -7.65 0.30
CA VAL A 86 -8.79 -7.78 0.55
C VAL A 86 -8.53 -8.24 1.98
N LEU A 87 -9.22 -7.65 2.96
CA LEU A 87 -9.08 -8.03 4.37
C LEU A 87 -9.51 -9.48 4.61
N ILE A 88 -10.64 -9.88 4.02
CA ILE A 88 -11.14 -11.26 4.13
C ILE A 88 -10.16 -12.22 3.46
N GLY A 89 -9.65 -11.88 2.27
CA GLY A 89 -8.63 -12.66 1.58
C GLY A 89 -7.36 -12.85 2.41
N LEU A 90 -6.89 -11.78 3.09
CA LEU A 90 -5.74 -11.84 3.99
C LEU A 90 -6.01 -12.78 5.18
N VAL A 91 -7.17 -12.66 5.84
CA VAL A 91 -7.54 -13.52 6.97
C VAL A 91 -7.63 -15.00 6.54
N VAL A 92 -8.28 -15.28 5.41
CA VAL A 92 -8.40 -16.63 4.88
C VAL A 92 -7.01 -17.20 4.52
N GLY A 93 -6.15 -16.41 3.87
CA GLY A 93 -4.79 -16.82 3.56
C GLY A 93 -3.97 -17.12 4.82
N TYR A 94 -4.11 -16.31 5.85
CA TYR A 94 -3.42 -16.52 7.12
C TYR A 94 -3.91 -17.79 7.84
N VAL A 95 -5.22 -18.01 7.89
CA VAL A 95 -5.80 -19.23 8.46
C VAL A 95 -5.36 -20.47 7.66
N PHE A 96 -5.31 -20.37 6.34
CA PHE A 96 -4.85 -21.45 5.49
C PHE A 96 -3.36 -21.77 5.73
N ALA A 97 -2.49 -20.76 5.81
CA ALA A 97 -1.08 -20.91 6.14
C ALA A 97 -0.88 -21.52 7.55
N LEU A 98 -1.73 -21.12 8.51
CA LEU A 98 -1.73 -21.70 9.86
C LEU A 98 -2.09 -23.19 9.85
N ALA A 99 -3.10 -23.58 9.07
CA ALA A 99 -3.52 -24.96 8.92
C ALA A 99 -2.44 -25.86 8.29
N LEU A 100 -1.61 -25.28 7.42
CA LEU A 100 -0.47 -25.95 6.79
C LEU A 100 0.79 -25.96 7.66
N GLY A 101 0.78 -25.28 8.82
CA GLY A 101 1.93 -25.24 9.74
C GLY A 101 3.06 -24.29 9.30
N GLU A 102 2.82 -23.44 8.29
CA GLU A 102 3.81 -22.51 7.74
C GLU A 102 3.96 -21.22 8.60
N VAL A 103 3.13 -21.05 9.62
CA VAL A 103 3.17 -19.89 10.52
C VAL A 103 3.97 -20.20 11.77
N SER A 104 5.07 -19.45 11.98
CA SER A 104 5.87 -19.55 13.19
C SER A 104 5.61 -18.37 14.13
N PHE A 105 5.17 -18.66 15.35
CA PHE A 105 4.97 -17.66 16.41
C PHE A 105 6.22 -17.44 17.29
N ALA A 106 7.35 -18.07 16.96
CA ALA A 106 8.57 -17.99 17.78
C ALA A 106 9.05 -16.55 17.99
N ASN A 107 8.94 -15.70 16.96
CA ASN A 107 9.32 -14.29 17.05
C ASN A 107 8.33 -13.47 17.86
N VAL A 108 7.04 -13.82 17.83
CA VAL A 108 6.01 -13.14 18.62
C VAL A 108 6.25 -13.36 20.11
N GLY A 109 6.61 -14.59 20.51
CA GLY A 109 6.93 -14.90 21.90
C GLY A 109 8.22 -14.25 22.44
N ARG A 110 9.11 -13.79 21.54
CA ARG A 110 10.34 -13.06 21.88
C ARG A 110 10.20 -11.56 21.83
N ALA A 111 9.16 -11.06 21.17
CA ALA A 111 8.92 -9.63 21.05
C ALA A 111 8.50 -9.03 22.38
N ALA A 112 9.00 -7.84 22.71
CA ALA A 112 8.52 -7.09 23.86
C ALA A 112 7.06 -6.69 23.65
N VAL A 113 6.24 -6.82 24.71
CA VAL A 113 4.81 -6.40 24.65
C VAL A 113 4.68 -4.91 24.42
N PHE A 114 5.66 -4.16 24.90
CA PHE A 114 5.73 -2.70 24.72
C PHE A 114 7.15 -2.31 24.32
N ALA A 115 7.28 -1.59 23.22
CA ALA A 115 8.55 -1.05 22.76
C ALA A 115 8.35 0.42 22.38
N LEU A 116 9.20 1.28 22.91
CA LEU A 116 9.25 2.69 22.48
C LEU A 116 10.05 2.76 21.17
N PRO A 117 9.59 3.55 20.18
CA PRO A 117 10.38 3.79 19.00
C PRO A 117 11.67 4.53 19.36
N ASP A 118 12.78 4.10 18.77
CA ASP A 118 14.07 4.80 18.87
C ASP A 118 14.36 5.48 17.52
N PRO A 119 13.92 6.75 17.36
CA PRO A 119 13.99 7.43 16.07
C PRO A 119 15.42 7.77 15.61
N PHE A 120 16.39 7.70 16.52
CA PHE A 120 17.78 8.05 16.22
C PHE A 120 18.75 6.85 16.31
N HIS A 121 18.22 5.66 16.32
CA HIS A 121 19.00 4.42 16.43
C HIS A 121 20.18 4.33 15.42
N PHE A 122 19.97 4.80 14.21
CA PHE A 122 20.96 4.82 13.13
C PHE A 122 21.71 6.15 13.00
N GLY A 123 21.50 7.09 13.92
CA GLY A 123 22.06 8.44 13.84
C GLY A 123 21.30 9.33 12.85
N ILE A 124 21.83 10.53 12.64
CA ILE A 124 21.29 11.51 11.69
C ILE A 124 22.39 11.82 10.69
N GLU A 125 22.16 11.48 9.43
CA GLU A 125 23.04 11.86 8.33
C GLU A 125 22.26 12.67 7.28
N PHE A 126 22.89 13.72 6.76
CA PHE A 126 22.32 14.54 5.72
C PHE A 126 23.02 14.27 4.39
N SER A 127 22.30 13.67 3.45
CA SER A 127 22.76 13.50 2.08
C SER A 127 21.89 14.31 1.13
N VAL A 128 22.49 15.21 0.38
CA VAL A 128 21.78 16.05 -0.60
C VAL A 128 21.04 15.17 -1.63
N ALA A 129 21.67 14.10 -2.09
CA ALA A 129 21.06 13.16 -3.04
C ALA A 129 19.83 12.47 -2.45
N ALA A 130 19.93 12.04 -1.18
CA ALA A 130 18.80 11.44 -0.47
C ALA A 130 17.65 12.45 -0.28
N ILE A 131 17.96 13.68 0.12
CA ILE A 131 16.95 14.75 0.28
C ILE A 131 16.21 15.00 -1.03
N ILE A 132 16.93 15.17 -2.13
CA ILE A 132 16.32 15.37 -3.46
C ILE A 132 15.44 14.16 -3.82
N GLY A 133 15.96 12.94 -3.64
CA GLY A 133 15.22 11.72 -3.92
C GLY A 133 13.91 11.63 -3.13
N PHE A 134 13.96 11.89 -1.82
CA PHE A 134 12.76 11.88 -0.96
C PHE A 134 11.78 13.02 -1.29
N CYS A 135 12.27 14.20 -1.70
CA CYS A 135 11.39 15.28 -2.15
C CYS A 135 10.66 14.91 -3.45
N LEU A 136 11.35 14.27 -4.39
CA LEU A 136 10.71 13.77 -5.62
C LEU A 136 9.69 12.67 -5.32
N MET A 137 10.02 11.73 -4.43
CA MET A 137 9.09 10.70 -3.98
C MET A 137 7.84 11.31 -3.32
N ALA A 138 8.02 12.30 -2.42
CA ALA A 138 6.91 13.00 -1.79
C ALA A 138 6.01 13.73 -2.81
N PHE A 139 6.59 14.26 -3.88
CA PHE A 139 5.83 14.87 -4.96
C PHE A 139 4.98 13.83 -5.71
N VAL A 140 5.55 12.68 -6.03
CA VAL A 140 4.81 11.56 -6.67
C VAL A 140 3.71 11.05 -5.76
N SER A 141 4.00 10.87 -4.45
CA SER A 141 3.00 10.45 -3.47
C SER A 141 1.86 11.45 -3.33
N ALA A 142 2.13 12.76 -3.40
CA ALA A 142 1.07 13.77 -3.39
C ALA A 142 0.14 13.66 -4.62
N ILE A 143 0.68 13.33 -5.80
CA ILE A 143 -0.13 13.06 -7.00
C ILE A 143 -0.99 11.80 -6.81
N GLU A 144 -0.43 10.76 -6.21
CA GLU A 144 -1.13 9.52 -5.87
C GLU A 144 -2.29 9.81 -4.92
N THR A 145 -2.06 10.55 -3.82
CA THR A 145 -3.09 10.96 -2.86
C THR A 145 -4.26 11.69 -3.55
N VAL A 146 -3.98 12.59 -4.51
CA VAL A 146 -5.02 13.25 -5.31
C VAL A 146 -5.85 12.23 -6.11
N GLY A 147 -5.17 11.24 -6.71
CA GLY A 147 -5.82 10.18 -7.48
C GLY A 147 -6.72 9.30 -6.62
N ASP A 148 -6.21 8.86 -5.48
CA ASP A 148 -6.91 7.98 -4.55
C ASP A 148 -8.13 8.64 -3.93
N VAL A 149 -7.99 9.86 -3.42
CA VAL A 149 -9.11 10.62 -2.84
C VAL A 149 -10.18 10.89 -3.90
N SER A 150 -9.77 11.24 -5.13
CA SER A 150 -10.70 11.46 -6.24
C SER A 150 -11.41 10.17 -6.63
N GLY A 151 -10.69 9.06 -6.71
CA GLY A 151 -11.23 7.74 -7.02
C GLY A 151 -12.21 7.24 -5.96
N ILE A 152 -11.85 7.34 -4.69
CA ILE A 152 -12.69 6.92 -3.56
C ILE A 152 -13.96 7.77 -3.48
N THR A 153 -13.83 9.11 -3.61
CA THR A 153 -14.97 10.02 -3.52
C THR A 153 -15.93 9.82 -4.69
N LYS A 154 -15.40 9.64 -5.91
CA LYS A 154 -16.23 9.39 -7.09
C LYS A 154 -16.88 8.01 -7.06
N GLY A 155 -16.16 6.99 -6.66
CA GLY A 155 -16.68 5.61 -6.58
C GLY A 155 -17.62 5.38 -5.40
N GLY A 156 -17.37 6.01 -4.25
CA GLY A 156 -18.16 5.83 -3.03
C GLY A 156 -19.30 6.82 -2.87
N ALA A 157 -19.03 8.12 -3.12
CA ALA A 157 -20.00 9.18 -2.91
C ALA A 157 -20.65 9.71 -4.21
N GLY A 158 -20.22 9.25 -5.39
CA GLY A 158 -20.76 9.63 -6.69
C GLY A 158 -20.50 11.09 -7.09
N ARG A 159 -19.57 11.78 -6.43
CA ARG A 159 -19.20 13.17 -6.67
C ARG A 159 -17.69 13.34 -6.81
N GLU A 160 -17.26 14.47 -7.32
CA GLU A 160 -15.85 14.85 -7.32
C GLU A 160 -15.37 15.21 -5.91
N ALA A 161 -14.10 14.92 -5.63
CA ALA A 161 -13.44 15.32 -4.39
C ALA A 161 -13.31 16.85 -4.33
N THR A 162 -13.50 17.42 -3.16
CA THR A 162 -13.28 18.86 -2.92
C THR A 162 -11.82 19.14 -2.66
N ASP A 163 -11.38 20.39 -2.90
CA ASP A 163 -10.01 20.80 -2.61
C ASP A 163 -9.64 20.63 -1.12
N LYS A 164 -10.63 20.80 -0.23
CA LYS A 164 -10.44 20.58 1.21
C LYS A 164 -10.18 19.12 1.55
N GLU A 165 -10.87 18.19 0.92
CA GLU A 165 -10.67 16.75 1.10
C GLU A 165 -9.29 16.33 0.62
N ILE A 166 -8.88 16.78 -0.56
CA ILE A 166 -7.56 16.51 -1.13
C ILE A 166 -6.46 17.12 -0.25
N THR A 167 -6.59 18.38 0.12
CA THR A 167 -5.63 19.05 1.02
C THR A 167 -5.53 18.34 2.36
N GLY A 168 -6.67 18.00 2.98
CA GLY A 168 -6.72 17.28 4.25
C GLY A 168 -6.06 15.91 4.18
N ALA A 169 -6.31 15.16 3.12
CA ALA A 169 -5.67 13.86 2.89
C ALA A 169 -4.16 13.99 2.70
N THR A 170 -3.70 14.97 1.91
CA THR A 170 -2.26 15.23 1.71
C THR A 170 -1.57 15.65 3.02
N TYR A 171 -2.24 16.41 3.88
CA TYR A 171 -1.70 16.70 5.22
C TYR A 171 -1.63 15.45 6.10
N ALA A 172 -2.68 14.63 6.11
CA ALA A 172 -2.71 13.41 6.89
C ALA A 172 -1.59 12.46 6.49
N ASP A 173 -1.37 12.29 5.18
CA ASP A 173 -0.31 11.47 4.60
C ASP A 173 1.11 12.03 4.88
N GLY A 174 1.23 13.35 5.00
CA GLY A 174 2.51 14.01 5.33
C GLY A 174 2.86 13.99 6.82
N ILE A 175 1.89 13.86 7.72
CA ILE A 175 2.07 13.88 9.17
C ILE A 175 2.16 12.44 9.73
N GLY A 176 1.40 11.49 9.16
CA GLY A 176 1.40 10.06 9.52
C GLY A 176 2.57 9.33 8.95
#